data_37f27e081be0825a96f9cf3246dc7196
#
_entry.id   37f27e081be0825a96f9cf3246dc7196
#
_cell.length_a   1.000
_cell.length_b   1.000
_cell.length_c   1.000
_cell.angle_alpha   90.00
_cell.angle_beta   90.00
_cell.angle_gamma   90.00
#
_symmetry.space_group_name_H-M   'P 1'
#
loop_
_entity.id
_entity.type
_entity.pdbx_description
1 polymer ?
#
loop_
_entity_poly.entity_id
_entity_poly.type
_entity_poly.pdbx_seq_one_letter_code
_entity_poly.pdbx_strand_id
1 'polypeptide(L)'
;MLKNKKISEVMTKNVFTTNPDEDVVFAFEKLMKNKVSALPVLDEDGKMIGIVTASDLGYNLILDNYKLGTKVSSVMVKNVTSVSPEESLYDAICAMEENAPGGSIVNQLPVLENGNLVGIISDGDIIKALK
;
A
#
# COMPACT_ATOMS: atom_id res chain seq x y z
N MET A 1 -20.54 10.68 -10.59
CA MET A 1 -19.71 11.08 -9.44
C MET A 1 -18.37 10.33 -9.39
N LEU A 2 -18.38 8.99 -9.34
CA LEU A 2 -17.13 8.23 -9.27
C LEU A 2 -16.23 8.42 -10.48
N LYS A 3 -16.81 8.55 -11.66
CA LYS A 3 -16.05 8.73 -12.90
C LYS A 3 -15.57 10.16 -13.12
N ASN A 4 -16.08 11.11 -12.34
CA ASN A 4 -15.77 12.53 -12.50
C ASN A 4 -14.74 13.05 -11.49
N LYS A 5 -14.44 12.26 -10.45
CA LYS A 5 -13.43 12.63 -9.47
C LYS A 5 -12.13 11.87 -9.74
N LYS A 6 -11.04 12.61 -9.71
CA LYS A 6 -9.70 12.03 -9.87
C LYS A 6 -9.18 11.49 -8.55
N ILE A 7 -8.38 10.45 -8.63
CA ILE A 7 -7.70 9.88 -7.47
C ILE A 7 -6.89 10.94 -6.73
N SER A 8 -6.21 11.83 -7.48
CA SER A 8 -5.41 12.91 -6.89
C SER A 8 -6.18 13.83 -5.96
N GLU A 9 -7.49 13.96 -6.19
CA GLU A 9 -8.33 14.84 -5.36
C GLU A 9 -8.68 14.22 -4.00
N VAL A 10 -8.54 12.90 -3.88
CA VAL A 10 -9.06 12.13 -2.75
C VAL A 10 -7.97 11.39 -1.98
N MET A 11 -6.87 11.03 -2.63
CA MET A 11 -5.81 10.23 -2.05
C MET A 11 -5.17 10.88 -0.83
N THR A 12 -4.59 10.04 0.04
CA THR A 12 -3.76 10.49 1.15
C THR A 12 -2.35 10.75 0.61
N LYS A 13 -1.79 11.93 0.85
CA LYS A 13 -0.50 12.34 0.29
C LYS A 13 0.69 12.05 1.20
N ASN A 14 0.49 12.09 2.51
CA ASN A 14 1.56 11.83 3.48
C ASN A 14 1.63 10.35 3.77
N VAL A 15 2.33 9.62 2.93
CA VAL A 15 2.40 8.16 2.99
C VAL A 15 3.61 7.73 3.80
N PHE A 16 3.40 6.88 4.81
CA PHE A 16 4.49 6.23 5.53
C PHE A 16 5.05 5.13 4.64
N THR A 17 6.37 5.06 4.54
CA THR A 17 7.06 4.12 3.67
C THR A 17 8.16 3.40 4.42
N THR A 18 8.72 2.38 3.80
CA THR A 18 9.89 1.68 4.31
C THR A 18 10.90 1.49 3.17
N ASN A 19 12.03 0.89 3.48
CA ASN A 19 13.07 0.60 2.50
C ASN A 19 13.38 -0.90 2.52
N PRO A 20 14.01 -1.44 1.48
CA PRO A 20 14.24 -2.90 1.39
C PRO A 20 15.16 -3.46 2.47
N ASP A 21 16.02 -2.64 3.07
CA ASP A 21 16.98 -3.10 4.06
C ASP A 21 16.46 -3.03 5.51
N GLU A 22 15.27 -2.47 5.70
CA GLU A 22 14.70 -2.36 7.05
C GLU A 22 14.32 -3.73 7.59
N ASP A 23 14.54 -3.94 8.89
CA ASP A 23 14.14 -5.16 9.59
C ASP A 23 12.61 -5.23 9.65
N VAL A 24 12.05 -6.42 9.43
CA VAL A 24 10.58 -6.61 9.44
C VAL A 24 9.94 -6.21 10.76
N VAL A 25 10.66 -6.36 11.88
CA VAL A 25 10.14 -5.96 13.20
C VAL A 25 9.95 -4.45 13.25
N PHE A 26 10.91 -3.69 12.74
CA PHE A 26 10.81 -2.23 12.72
C PHE A 26 9.74 -1.75 11.73
N ALA A 27 9.60 -2.42 10.60
CA ALA A 27 8.54 -2.10 9.65
C ALA A 27 7.17 -2.36 10.28
N PHE A 28 7.00 -3.48 10.98
CA PHE A 28 5.75 -3.79 11.67
C PHE A 28 5.45 -2.77 12.78
N GLU A 29 6.47 -2.40 13.54
CA GLU A 29 6.36 -1.37 14.58
C GLU A 29 5.90 -0.03 13.98
N LYS A 30 6.45 0.34 12.83
CA LYS A 30 6.05 1.56 12.11
C LYS A 30 4.58 1.51 11.70
N LEU A 31 4.12 0.37 11.19
CA LEU A 31 2.71 0.17 10.85
C LEU A 31 1.81 0.36 12.07
N MET A 32 2.16 -0.27 13.19
CA MET A 32 1.35 -0.21 14.42
C MET A 32 1.35 1.19 15.03
N LYS A 33 2.52 1.82 15.10
CA LYS A 33 2.68 3.14 15.70
C LYS A 33 1.90 4.21 14.94
N ASN A 34 1.90 4.12 13.63
CA ASN A 34 1.25 5.11 12.77
C ASN A 34 -0.17 4.72 12.37
N LYS A 35 -0.64 3.57 12.85
CA LYS A 35 -2.00 3.06 12.61
C LYS A 35 -2.34 2.99 11.12
N VAL A 36 -1.38 2.54 10.33
CA VAL A 36 -1.57 2.29 8.90
C VAL A 36 -1.48 0.80 8.64
N SER A 37 -2.10 0.33 7.57
CA SER A 37 -2.19 -1.10 7.29
C SER A 37 -1.20 -1.59 6.24
N ALA A 38 -0.52 -0.67 5.56
CA ALA A 38 0.46 -1.02 4.54
C ALA A 38 1.56 0.03 4.46
N LEU A 39 2.78 -0.42 4.08
CA LEU A 39 3.91 0.45 3.81
C LEU A 39 4.44 0.13 2.41
N PRO A 40 4.36 1.08 1.48
CA PRO A 40 5.10 0.95 0.24
C PRO A 40 6.61 0.89 0.52
N VAL A 41 7.31 0.07 -0.24
CA VAL A 41 8.76 -0.10 -0.12
C VAL A 41 9.42 0.67 -1.26
N LEU A 42 10.27 1.63 -0.92
CA LEU A 42 10.94 2.50 -1.90
C LEU A 42 12.42 2.19 -1.95
N ASP A 43 12.99 2.23 -3.16
CA ASP A 43 14.44 2.10 -3.34
C ASP A 43 15.14 3.46 -3.09
N GLU A 44 16.44 3.49 -3.31
CA GLU A 44 17.26 4.71 -3.07
C GLU A 44 16.86 5.89 -3.95
N ASP A 45 16.28 5.60 -5.13
CA ASP A 45 15.84 6.62 -6.07
C ASP A 45 14.39 7.06 -5.82
N GLY A 46 13.76 6.53 -4.79
CA GLY A 46 12.37 6.86 -4.47
C GLY A 46 11.32 6.08 -5.28
N LYS A 47 11.75 5.09 -6.03
CA LYS A 47 10.83 4.25 -6.81
C LYS A 47 10.23 3.16 -5.93
N MET A 48 8.94 2.90 -6.10
CA MET A 48 8.29 1.82 -5.36
C MET A 48 8.69 0.47 -5.95
N ILE A 49 9.21 -0.40 -5.10
CA ILE A 49 9.66 -1.74 -5.50
C ILE A 49 8.83 -2.87 -4.88
N GLY A 50 7.95 -2.53 -3.96
CA GLY A 50 7.10 -3.53 -3.31
C GLY A 50 6.21 -2.91 -2.27
N ILE A 51 5.51 -3.76 -1.52
CA ILE A 51 4.65 -3.33 -0.42
C ILE A 51 4.65 -4.40 0.66
N VAL A 52 4.56 -3.98 1.92
CA VAL A 52 4.34 -4.88 3.06
C VAL A 52 3.07 -4.44 3.79
N THR A 53 2.34 -5.41 4.35
CA THR A 53 1.10 -5.14 5.06
C THR A 53 1.20 -5.55 6.52
N ALA A 54 0.41 -4.88 7.36
CA ALA A 54 0.36 -5.18 8.79
C ALA A 54 -0.15 -6.60 9.05
N SER A 55 -1.17 -7.04 8.30
CA SER A 55 -1.72 -8.38 8.48
C SER A 55 -0.71 -9.46 8.14
N ASP A 56 0.04 -9.28 7.05
CA ASP A 56 1.02 -10.27 6.61
C ASP A 56 2.22 -10.34 7.55
N LEU A 57 2.80 -9.19 7.89
CA LEU A 57 3.93 -9.15 8.82
C LEU A 57 3.54 -9.65 10.21
N GLY A 58 2.38 -9.21 10.72
CA GLY A 58 1.91 -9.60 12.03
C GLY A 58 1.64 -11.09 12.13
N TYR A 59 1.00 -11.66 11.13
CA TYR A 59 0.72 -13.09 11.08
C TYR A 59 2.01 -13.91 11.15
N ASN A 60 2.98 -13.56 10.31
CA ASN A 60 4.24 -14.30 10.26
C ASN A 60 5.12 -14.09 11.49
N LEU A 61 5.06 -12.90 12.11
CA LEU A 61 5.78 -12.65 13.36
C LEU A 61 5.19 -13.45 14.52
N ILE A 62 3.86 -13.54 14.60
CA ILE A 62 3.17 -14.32 15.63
C ILE A 62 3.51 -15.81 15.52
N LEU A 63 3.58 -16.33 14.29
CA LEU A 63 3.93 -17.73 14.04
C LEU A 63 5.43 -18.01 14.07
N ASP A 64 6.23 -16.98 14.35
CA ASP A 64 7.69 -17.11 14.41
C ASP A 64 8.28 -17.63 13.09
N ASN A 65 7.71 -17.17 11.98
CA ASN A 65 8.16 -17.59 10.63
C ASN A 65 9.36 -16.81 10.12
N TYR A 66 9.71 -15.69 10.74
CA TYR A 66 10.83 -14.87 10.31
C TYR A 66 12.04 -15.09 11.21
N LYS A 67 13.20 -15.25 10.59
CA LYS A 67 14.47 -15.30 11.32
C LYS A 67 14.82 -13.91 11.83
N LEU A 68 15.58 -13.85 12.92
CA LEU A 68 16.11 -12.60 13.42
C LEU A 68 16.89 -11.88 12.30
N GLY A 69 16.59 -10.62 12.11
CA GLY A 69 17.25 -9.81 11.10
C GLY A 69 16.65 -9.93 9.70
N THR A 70 15.49 -10.58 9.55
CA THR A 70 14.82 -10.67 8.24
C THR A 70 14.51 -9.27 7.73
N LYS A 71 14.90 -9.01 6.48
CA LYS A 71 14.70 -7.71 5.84
C LYS A 71 13.41 -7.65 5.06
N VAL A 72 12.86 -6.45 4.95
CA VAL A 72 11.64 -6.16 4.19
C VAL A 72 11.74 -6.71 2.76
N SER A 73 12.90 -6.59 2.12
CA SER A 73 13.10 -7.08 0.74
C SER A 73 12.83 -8.57 0.57
N SER A 74 13.01 -9.35 1.64
CA SER A 74 12.81 -10.81 1.59
C SER A 74 11.34 -11.20 1.64
N VAL A 75 10.47 -10.32 2.11
CA VAL A 75 9.07 -10.66 2.40
C VAL A 75 8.05 -9.78 1.69
N MET A 76 8.49 -8.67 1.10
CA MET A 76 7.59 -7.75 0.41
C MET A 76 6.94 -8.39 -0.80
N VAL A 77 5.72 -7.94 -1.11
CA VAL A 77 5.04 -8.30 -2.36
C VAL A 77 5.57 -7.37 -3.45
N LYS A 78 6.05 -7.95 -4.55
CA LYS A 78 6.70 -7.18 -5.63
C LYS A 78 5.75 -6.74 -6.73
N ASN A 79 4.76 -7.57 -7.07
CA ASN A 79 3.79 -7.26 -8.12
C ASN A 79 2.61 -6.51 -7.51
N VAL A 80 2.82 -5.22 -7.25
CA VAL A 80 1.84 -4.40 -6.56
C VAL A 80 0.94 -3.71 -7.58
N THR A 81 -0.36 -3.91 -7.44
CA THR A 81 -1.34 -3.17 -8.22
C THR A 81 -1.31 -1.71 -7.78
N SER A 82 -1.16 -0.81 -8.73
CA SER A 82 -1.13 0.62 -8.46
C SER A 82 -2.04 1.36 -9.43
N VAL A 83 -2.30 2.62 -9.12
CA VAL A 83 -3.12 3.51 -9.97
C VAL A 83 -2.37 4.81 -10.16
N SER A 84 -2.80 5.60 -11.14
CA SER A 84 -2.21 6.92 -11.39
C SER A 84 -3.10 8.01 -10.80
N PRO A 85 -2.52 9.19 -10.49
CA PRO A 85 -3.32 10.28 -9.90
C PRO A 85 -4.40 10.82 -10.83
N GLU A 86 -4.25 10.65 -12.13
CA GLU A 86 -5.21 11.15 -13.11
C GLU A 86 -6.39 10.21 -13.37
N GLU A 87 -6.31 8.97 -12.89
CA GLU A 87 -7.42 8.03 -13.01
C GLU A 87 -8.56 8.42 -12.08
N SER A 88 -9.76 7.89 -12.36
CA SER A 88 -10.96 8.21 -11.59
C SER A 88 -11.11 7.32 -10.37
N LEU A 89 -12.00 7.71 -9.46
CA LEU A 89 -12.36 6.86 -8.32
C LEU A 89 -12.96 5.54 -8.80
N TYR A 90 -13.68 5.56 -9.90
CA TYR A 90 -14.22 4.35 -10.48
C TYR A 90 -13.09 3.38 -10.89
N ASP A 91 -12.04 3.92 -11.51
CA ASP A 91 -10.87 3.12 -11.89
C ASP A 91 -10.20 2.50 -10.66
N ALA A 92 -10.12 3.25 -9.56
CA ALA A 92 -9.57 2.75 -8.32
C ALA A 92 -10.40 1.58 -7.76
N ILE A 93 -11.72 1.71 -7.79
CA ILE A 93 -12.63 0.64 -7.32
C ILE A 93 -12.45 -0.61 -8.18
N CYS A 94 -12.37 -0.45 -9.50
CA CYS A 94 -12.14 -1.59 -10.39
C CYS A 94 -10.82 -2.27 -10.09
N ALA A 95 -9.76 -1.50 -9.85
CA ALA A 95 -8.45 -2.05 -9.52
C ALA A 95 -8.47 -2.82 -8.20
N MET A 96 -9.18 -2.30 -7.19
CA MET A 96 -9.34 -2.97 -5.90
C MET A 96 -10.09 -4.30 -6.03
N GLU A 97 -11.07 -4.35 -6.90
CA GLU A 97 -11.91 -5.55 -7.10
C GLU A 97 -11.20 -6.60 -7.95
N GLU A 98 -10.59 -6.19 -9.05
CA GLU A 98 -10.01 -7.11 -10.03
C GLU A 98 -8.77 -7.84 -9.54
N ASN A 99 -8.04 -7.26 -8.60
CA ASN A 99 -6.74 -7.77 -8.19
C ASN A 99 -6.75 -8.46 -6.84
N ALA A 100 -7.93 -8.66 -6.25
CA ALA A 100 -8.06 -9.33 -4.97
C ALA A 100 -8.37 -10.81 -5.17
N PRO A 101 -7.73 -11.70 -4.42
CA PRO A 101 -8.02 -13.14 -4.49
C PRO A 101 -9.35 -13.46 -3.79
N GLY A 102 -10.03 -14.49 -4.30
CA GLY A 102 -11.14 -15.12 -3.59
C GLY A 102 -12.37 -14.26 -3.33
N GLY A 103 -12.64 -13.26 -4.18
CA GLY A 103 -13.83 -12.44 -4.05
C GLY A 103 -13.75 -11.34 -2.99
N SER A 104 -12.61 -11.18 -2.33
CA SER A 104 -12.34 -10.05 -1.44
C SER A 104 -11.94 -8.82 -2.27
N ILE A 105 -11.59 -7.72 -1.61
CA ILE A 105 -11.05 -6.54 -2.29
C ILE A 105 -9.70 -6.18 -1.71
N VAL A 106 -8.86 -5.58 -2.54
CA VAL A 106 -7.64 -4.92 -2.07
C VAL A 106 -8.09 -3.55 -1.58
N ASN A 107 -7.93 -3.26 -0.30
CA ASN A 107 -8.51 -2.05 0.27
C ASN A 107 -7.60 -0.83 0.27
N GLN A 108 -6.41 -0.93 -0.29
CA GLN A 108 -5.49 0.21 -0.47
C GLN A 108 -4.67 0.01 -1.74
N LEU A 109 -4.44 1.10 -2.44
CA LEU A 109 -3.62 1.08 -3.66
C LEU A 109 -2.61 2.22 -3.60
N PRO A 110 -1.33 1.93 -3.86
CA PRO A 110 -0.36 3.00 -4.08
C PRO A 110 -0.72 3.80 -5.32
N VAL A 111 -0.52 5.10 -5.25
CA VAL A 111 -0.72 6.00 -6.38
C VAL A 111 0.65 6.39 -6.89
N LEU A 112 0.96 6.02 -8.13
CA LEU A 112 2.27 6.23 -8.74
C LEU A 112 2.18 7.18 -9.92
N GLU A 113 3.19 8.03 -10.05
CA GLU A 113 3.36 8.88 -11.22
C GLU A 113 4.80 8.69 -11.70
N ASN A 114 4.98 8.12 -12.89
CA ASN A 114 6.30 7.79 -13.45
C ASN A 114 7.13 6.92 -12.51
N GLY A 115 6.48 5.98 -11.81
CA GLY A 115 7.13 5.08 -10.86
C GLY A 115 7.37 5.68 -9.48
N ASN A 116 7.11 6.98 -9.31
CA ASN A 116 7.28 7.65 -8.02
C ASN A 116 5.97 7.62 -7.24
N LEU A 117 6.08 7.31 -5.95
CA LEU A 117 4.92 7.28 -5.07
C LEU A 117 4.46 8.71 -4.78
N VAL A 118 3.21 9.03 -5.11
CA VAL A 118 2.63 10.35 -4.86
C VAL A 118 1.49 10.31 -3.84
N GLY A 119 1.01 9.14 -3.52
CA GLY A 119 -0.06 9.00 -2.53
C GLY A 119 -0.48 7.55 -2.35
N ILE A 120 -1.50 7.37 -1.53
CA ILE A 120 -2.15 6.08 -1.35
C ILE A 120 -3.66 6.35 -1.33
N ILE A 121 -4.44 5.47 -1.94
CA ILE A 121 -5.89 5.59 -1.91
C ILE A 121 -6.48 4.33 -1.29
N SER A 122 -7.37 4.53 -0.32
CA SER A 122 -8.02 3.43 0.39
C SER A 122 -9.52 3.42 0.12
N ASP A 123 -10.15 2.31 0.46
CA ASP A 123 -11.61 2.21 0.45
C ASP A 123 -12.24 3.30 1.34
N GLY A 124 -11.63 3.56 2.49
CA GLY A 124 -12.08 4.63 3.39
C GLY A 124 -12.04 6.00 2.75
N ASP A 125 -10.99 6.30 1.98
CA ASP A 125 -10.87 7.57 1.26
C ASP A 125 -12.02 7.74 0.27
N ILE A 126 -12.35 6.67 -0.45
CA ILE A 126 -13.43 6.69 -1.45
C ILE A 126 -14.78 6.89 -0.76
N ILE A 127 -15.03 6.16 0.32
CA ILE A 127 -16.28 6.25 1.08
C ILE A 127 -16.48 7.68 1.60
N LYS A 128 -15.43 8.28 2.14
CA LYS A 128 -15.51 9.67 2.63
C LYS A 128 -15.79 10.66 1.51
N ALA A 129 -15.28 10.41 0.32
CA ALA A 129 -15.50 11.27 -0.84
C ALA A 129 -16.93 11.22 -1.36
N LEU A 130 -17.66 10.15 -1.07
CA LEU A 130 -19.05 9.97 -1.48
C LEU A 130 -20.05 10.63 -0.51
N LYS A 131 -19.57 11.06 0.61
CA LYS A 131 -20.37 11.73 1.62
C LYS A 131 -20.59 13.23 1.27
#